data_2e1ab1127e111f6860f4203ac5a545ef
#
_entry.id   2e1ab1127e111f6860f4203ac5a545ef
#
_cell.length_a   1.000
_cell.length_b   1.000
_cell.length_c   1.000
_cell.angle_alpha   90.00
_cell.angle_beta   90.00
_cell.angle_gamma   90.00
#
_symmetry.space_group_name_H-M   'P 1'
#
loop_
_entity.id
_entity.type
_entity.pdbx_description
1 polymer ?
#
loop_
_entity_poly.entity_id
_entity_poly.type
_entity_poly.pdbx_seq_one_letter_code
_entity_poly.pdbx_strand_id
1 'polypeptide(L)'
;LGVVPPLSAMDTCGCMGASTGVAHGGVMAGDSERHFAVIGDSTFFHTGVQALMNVAYNGSNVITIIMDNRITSMTGQQENPGSGLTLQGKPANEVDIEALVRAIGIKTVKRVEAYDVDAIESTLKEWLKIDEPAVLITDHACALLPEERKQYLALDVIEEDCNGCTL
;
A
#
# COMPACT_ATOMS: atom_id res chain seq x y z
N LEU A 1 2.87 10.70 -9.49
CA LEU A 1 3.70 10.00 -10.52
C LEU A 1 2.90 8.91 -11.24
N GLY A 2 2.10 8.07 -10.56
CA GLY A 2 1.40 6.98 -11.19
C GLY A 2 0.36 7.35 -12.25
N VAL A 3 -0.24 8.55 -12.16
CA VAL A 3 -1.31 9.01 -13.07
C VAL A 3 -0.77 9.59 -14.38
N VAL A 4 0.46 10.10 -14.37
CA VAL A 4 1.05 10.81 -15.51
C VAL A 4 2.18 10.01 -16.17
N PRO A 5 2.49 10.31 -17.46
CA PRO A 5 3.66 9.72 -18.10
C PRO A 5 4.96 9.96 -17.30
N PRO A 6 5.94 9.04 -17.36
CA PRO A 6 5.95 7.86 -18.22
C PRO A 6 5.19 6.66 -17.66
N LEU A 7 4.77 6.67 -16.39
CA LEU A 7 4.19 5.51 -15.73
C LEU A 7 2.76 5.22 -16.18
N SER A 8 1.88 6.22 -16.18
CA SER A 8 0.45 6.09 -16.56
C SER A 8 -0.20 4.79 -16.04
N ALA A 9 0.12 4.45 -14.78
CA ALA A 9 -0.21 3.17 -14.16
C ALA A 9 -1.47 3.23 -13.26
N MET A 10 -2.15 4.38 -13.24
CA MET A 10 -3.34 4.58 -12.43
C MET A 10 -4.45 5.20 -13.27
N ASP A 11 -5.61 4.57 -13.27
CA ASP A 11 -6.79 5.06 -13.99
C ASP A 11 -7.51 6.17 -13.22
N THR A 12 -7.53 6.06 -11.88
CA THR A 12 -8.19 7.04 -11.02
C THR A 12 -7.34 7.39 -9.80
N CYS A 13 -7.44 8.64 -9.37
CA CYS A 13 -6.86 9.12 -8.12
C CYS A 13 -7.86 10.08 -7.46
N GLY A 14 -8.44 9.66 -6.36
CA GLY A 14 -9.42 10.45 -5.59
C GLY A 14 -8.88 10.87 -4.23
N CYS A 15 -9.78 11.08 -3.28
CA CYS A 15 -9.41 11.37 -1.89
C CYS A 15 -8.74 10.17 -1.23
N MET A 16 -7.90 10.44 -0.21
CA MET A 16 -7.22 9.40 0.55
C MET A 16 -8.24 8.43 1.17
N GLY A 17 -8.02 7.12 0.95
CA GLY A 17 -8.91 6.05 1.41
C GLY A 17 -10.02 5.65 0.44
N ALA A 18 -10.23 6.39 -0.66
CA ALA A 18 -11.28 6.07 -1.62
C ALA A 18 -10.96 4.87 -2.53
N SER A 19 -9.70 4.51 -2.71
CA SER A 19 -9.26 3.54 -3.72
C SER A 19 -10.01 2.21 -3.65
N THR A 20 -10.08 1.58 -2.47
CA THR A 20 -10.80 0.30 -2.28
C THR A 20 -12.30 0.44 -2.56
N GLY A 21 -12.91 1.56 -2.13
CA GLY A 21 -14.34 1.82 -2.38
C GLY A 21 -14.66 2.06 -3.85
N VAL A 22 -13.78 2.78 -4.58
CA VAL A 22 -13.91 3.01 -6.02
C VAL A 22 -13.77 1.70 -6.80
N ALA A 23 -12.74 0.90 -6.49
CA ALA A 23 -12.54 -0.41 -7.11
C ALA A 23 -13.75 -1.34 -6.86
N HIS A 24 -14.25 -1.39 -5.61
CA HIS A 24 -15.47 -2.13 -5.26
C HIS A 24 -16.68 -1.64 -6.07
N GLY A 25 -16.84 -0.32 -6.19
CA GLY A 25 -17.93 0.27 -6.97
C GLY A 25 -17.91 -0.13 -8.45
N GLY A 26 -16.73 -0.21 -9.06
CA GLY A 26 -16.55 -0.70 -10.43
C GLY A 26 -17.06 -2.14 -10.59
N VAL A 27 -16.62 -3.04 -9.71
CA VAL A 27 -17.11 -4.44 -9.70
C VAL A 27 -18.63 -4.50 -9.54
N MET A 28 -19.20 -3.73 -8.60
CA MET A 28 -20.66 -3.70 -8.37
C MET A 28 -21.45 -3.08 -9.51
N ALA A 29 -20.84 -2.23 -10.31
CA ALA A 29 -21.43 -1.68 -11.52
C ALA A 29 -21.38 -2.64 -12.73
N GLY A 30 -20.78 -3.82 -12.56
CA GLY A 30 -20.72 -4.86 -13.60
C GLY A 30 -19.45 -4.83 -14.44
N ASP A 31 -18.43 -4.10 -14.01
CA ASP A 31 -17.11 -4.20 -14.64
C ASP A 31 -16.51 -5.59 -14.41
N SER A 32 -16.14 -6.25 -15.48
CA SER A 32 -15.56 -7.61 -15.45
C SER A 32 -14.05 -7.63 -15.25
N GLU A 33 -13.40 -6.47 -15.33
CA GLU A 33 -11.96 -6.37 -15.17
C GLU A 33 -11.54 -6.53 -13.70
N ARG A 34 -10.33 -7.02 -13.49
CA ARG A 34 -9.76 -7.15 -12.15
C ARG A 34 -9.28 -5.79 -11.65
N HIS A 35 -9.89 -5.29 -10.59
CA HIS A 35 -9.53 -4.00 -10.02
C HIS A 35 -8.40 -4.10 -8.99
N PHE A 36 -7.48 -3.15 -9.07
CA PHE A 36 -6.43 -2.92 -8.07
C PHE A 36 -6.72 -1.65 -7.29
N ALA A 37 -6.65 -1.72 -5.98
CA ALA A 37 -6.76 -0.57 -5.10
C ALA A 37 -5.47 -0.42 -4.30
N VAL A 38 -4.86 0.77 -4.31
CA VAL A 38 -3.64 1.05 -3.54
C VAL A 38 -3.96 2.02 -2.41
N ILE A 39 -3.48 1.72 -1.20
CA ILE A 39 -3.73 2.52 0.01
C ILE A 39 -2.54 2.43 0.95
N GLY A 40 -2.17 3.53 1.61
CA GLY A 40 -1.14 3.52 2.65
C GLY A 40 -1.70 3.00 3.99
N ASP A 41 -0.81 2.51 4.86
CA ASP A 41 -1.10 1.96 6.18
C ASP A 41 -1.94 2.89 7.08
N SER A 42 -1.49 4.12 7.27
CA SER A 42 -2.20 5.12 8.09
C SER A 42 -3.60 5.39 7.53
N THR A 43 -3.72 5.56 6.21
CA THR A 43 -5.00 5.76 5.54
C THR A 43 -5.90 4.53 5.66
N PHE A 44 -5.33 3.32 5.58
CA PHE A 44 -6.06 2.08 5.79
C PHE A 44 -6.70 2.04 7.18
N PHE A 45 -5.95 2.37 8.23
CA PHE A 45 -6.48 2.37 9.60
C PHE A 45 -7.64 3.34 9.79
N HIS A 46 -7.58 4.54 9.23
CA HIS A 46 -8.61 5.55 9.51
C HIS A 46 -9.79 5.54 8.54
N THR A 47 -9.65 5.03 7.30
CA THR A 47 -10.75 5.04 6.30
C THR A 47 -10.81 3.80 5.41
N GLY A 48 -9.75 2.98 5.34
CA GLY A 48 -9.70 1.83 4.43
C GLY A 48 -10.43 0.60 4.95
N VAL A 49 -10.49 0.41 6.26
CA VAL A 49 -11.09 -0.76 6.93
C VAL A 49 -12.54 -0.95 6.50
N GLN A 50 -13.34 0.11 6.52
CA GLN A 50 -14.78 0.05 6.17
C GLN A 50 -15.00 -0.36 4.71
N ALA A 51 -14.19 0.19 3.80
CA ALA A 51 -14.27 -0.16 2.39
C ALA A 51 -13.88 -1.62 2.16
N LEU A 52 -12.81 -2.10 2.84
CA LEU A 52 -12.40 -3.50 2.76
C LEU A 52 -13.43 -4.46 3.35
N MET A 53 -14.09 -4.08 4.44
CA MET A 53 -15.22 -4.87 4.99
C MET A 53 -16.33 -5.03 3.96
N ASN A 54 -16.64 -3.97 3.21
CA ASN A 54 -17.66 -4.04 2.18
C ASN A 54 -17.24 -4.93 0.99
N VAL A 55 -15.97 -4.86 0.59
CA VAL A 55 -15.37 -5.77 -0.40
C VAL A 55 -15.49 -7.24 0.06
N ALA A 56 -15.11 -7.53 1.31
CA ALA A 56 -15.20 -8.89 1.87
C ALA A 56 -16.64 -9.38 1.96
N TYR A 57 -17.56 -8.53 2.44
CA TYR A 57 -18.98 -8.86 2.60
C TYR A 57 -19.65 -9.22 1.26
N ASN A 58 -19.35 -8.47 0.20
CA ASN A 58 -19.92 -8.70 -1.12
C ASN A 58 -19.11 -9.70 -1.98
N GLY A 59 -17.95 -10.15 -1.51
CA GLY A 59 -17.07 -11.05 -2.27
C GLY A 59 -16.53 -10.39 -3.55
N SER A 60 -16.34 -9.07 -3.56
CA SER A 60 -15.94 -8.36 -4.77
C SER A 60 -14.51 -8.69 -5.18
N ASN A 61 -14.33 -8.95 -6.46
CA ASN A 61 -13.06 -9.32 -7.09
C ASN A 61 -12.07 -8.14 -7.16
N VAL A 62 -11.61 -7.66 -6.00
CA VAL A 62 -10.67 -6.55 -5.84
C VAL A 62 -9.38 -7.03 -5.20
N ILE A 63 -8.23 -6.63 -5.73
CA ILE A 63 -6.93 -6.76 -5.08
C ILE A 63 -6.60 -5.42 -4.40
N THR A 64 -6.58 -5.41 -3.07
CA THR A 64 -6.14 -4.23 -2.31
C THR A 64 -4.67 -4.38 -1.95
N ILE A 65 -3.86 -3.37 -2.31
CA ILE A 65 -2.44 -3.29 -1.98
C ILE A 65 -2.29 -2.27 -0.85
N ILE A 66 -1.90 -2.73 0.34
CA ILE A 66 -1.64 -1.88 1.49
C ILE A 66 -0.13 -1.63 1.56
N MET A 67 0.28 -0.38 1.37
CA MET A 67 1.67 0.04 1.50
C MET A 67 1.94 0.37 2.96
N ASP A 68 2.54 -0.58 3.68
CA ASP A 68 2.87 -0.48 5.09
C ASP A 68 4.29 0.06 5.27
N ASN A 69 4.41 1.35 5.52
CA ASN A 69 5.68 1.99 5.84
C ASN A 69 5.84 2.33 7.33
N ARG A 70 4.94 1.84 8.16
CA ARG A 70 4.93 1.92 9.62
C ARG A 70 4.82 3.34 10.18
N ILE A 71 4.50 4.34 9.36
CA ILE A 71 4.45 5.73 9.79
C ILE A 71 3.52 6.55 8.87
N THR A 72 2.90 7.61 9.36
CA THR A 72 2.17 8.58 8.56
C THR A 72 3.15 9.56 7.93
N SER A 73 3.82 9.14 6.83
CA SER A 73 4.97 9.86 6.27
C SER A 73 4.62 11.19 5.63
N MET A 74 3.51 11.26 4.88
CA MET A 74 3.17 12.39 4.01
C MET A 74 2.99 13.71 4.77
N THR A 75 2.53 13.65 6.00
CA THR A 75 2.22 14.83 6.84
C THR A 75 3.30 15.17 7.86
N GLY A 76 4.44 14.49 7.82
CA GLY A 76 5.58 14.77 8.69
C GLY A 76 5.89 13.66 9.70
N GLN A 77 5.65 12.42 9.34
CA GLN A 77 6.06 11.22 10.10
C GLN A 77 5.39 11.11 11.47
N GLN A 78 4.07 11.24 11.50
CA GLN A 78 3.30 10.99 12.72
C GLN A 78 3.11 9.49 12.95
N GLU A 79 3.07 9.12 14.24
CA GLU A 79 2.70 7.77 14.64
C GLU A 79 1.28 7.40 14.19
N ASN A 80 1.05 6.13 13.93
CA ASN A 80 -0.26 5.57 13.58
C ASN A 80 -0.51 4.28 14.37
N PRO A 81 -1.71 3.68 14.31
CA PRO A 81 -2.02 2.47 15.08
C PRO A 81 -1.08 1.27 14.81
N GLY A 82 -0.38 1.22 13.68
CA GLY A 82 0.58 0.16 13.33
C GLY A 82 2.01 0.41 13.81
N SER A 83 2.31 1.59 14.38
CA SER A 83 3.69 1.90 14.81
C SER A 83 4.03 1.42 16.22
N GLY A 84 3.01 1.07 17.04
CA GLY A 84 3.22 0.68 18.43
C GLY A 84 3.58 1.82 19.39
N LEU A 85 3.46 3.07 18.92
CA LEU A 85 3.76 4.28 19.69
C LEU A 85 2.59 5.27 19.67
N THR A 86 2.47 6.05 20.76
CA THR A 86 1.60 7.23 20.78
C THR A 86 2.29 8.41 20.11
N LEU A 87 1.53 9.48 19.81
CA LEU A 87 2.09 10.75 19.30
C LEU A 87 3.16 11.38 20.20
N GLN A 88 3.19 11.03 21.48
CA GLN A 88 4.20 11.48 22.45
C GLN A 88 5.37 10.50 22.58
N GLY A 89 5.46 9.48 21.71
CA GLY A 89 6.53 8.48 21.74
C GLY A 89 6.43 7.47 22.90
N LYS A 90 5.28 7.33 23.53
CA LYS A 90 5.06 6.32 24.58
C LYS A 90 4.62 5.00 23.94
N PRO A 91 5.01 3.83 24.52
CA PRO A 91 4.51 2.55 24.05
C PRO A 91 2.98 2.50 24.02
N ALA A 92 2.43 1.96 22.95
CA ALA A 92 1.00 1.76 22.72
C ALA A 92 0.77 0.36 22.15
N ASN A 93 -0.49 -0.07 22.09
CA ASN A 93 -0.83 -1.29 21.37
C ASN A 93 -0.59 -1.11 19.87
N GLU A 94 0.15 -2.02 19.28
CA GLU A 94 0.33 -2.12 17.84
C GLU A 94 -0.82 -2.91 17.23
N VAL A 95 -1.40 -2.39 16.17
CA VAL A 95 -2.44 -3.09 15.40
C VAL A 95 -1.79 -3.77 14.21
N ASP A 96 -1.82 -5.08 14.19
CA ASP A 96 -1.34 -5.88 13.07
C ASP A 96 -2.34 -5.78 11.90
N ILE A 97 -1.89 -5.22 10.79
CA ILE A 97 -2.68 -5.05 9.56
C ILE A 97 -3.14 -6.41 9.02
N GLU A 98 -2.27 -7.42 8.99
CA GLU A 98 -2.62 -8.73 8.46
C GLU A 98 -3.68 -9.41 9.31
N ALA A 99 -3.53 -9.38 10.62
CA ALA A 99 -4.52 -9.92 11.56
C ALA A 99 -5.87 -9.21 11.40
N LEU A 100 -5.87 -7.88 11.25
CA LEU A 100 -7.08 -7.09 11.02
C LEU A 100 -7.74 -7.46 9.70
N VAL A 101 -6.99 -7.56 8.61
CA VAL A 101 -7.49 -7.95 7.27
C VAL A 101 -8.11 -9.36 7.31
N ARG A 102 -7.46 -10.30 7.98
CA ARG A 102 -8.01 -11.65 8.16
C ARG A 102 -9.27 -11.66 9.02
N ALA A 103 -9.33 -10.85 10.07
CA ALA A 103 -10.52 -10.69 10.91
C ALA A 103 -11.72 -10.08 10.15
N ILE A 104 -11.47 -9.24 9.16
CA ILE A 104 -12.50 -8.73 8.24
C ILE A 104 -13.11 -9.85 7.37
N GLY A 105 -12.39 -10.95 7.17
CA GLY A 105 -12.86 -12.10 6.39
C GLY A 105 -12.12 -12.34 5.07
N ILE A 106 -11.08 -11.56 4.77
CA ILE A 106 -10.23 -11.81 3.60
C ILE A 106 -9.35 -13.04 3.86
N LYS A 107 -9.43 -14.03 2.96
CA LYS A 107 -8.67 -15.28 3.08
C LYS A 107 -7.31 -15.18 2.38
N THR A 108 -7.30 -14.62 1.20
CA THR A 108 -6.09 -14.47 0.37
C THR A 108 -5.35 -13.20 0.76
N VAL A 109 -4.39 -13.38 1.68
CA VAL A 109 -3.56 -12.30 2.22
C VAL A 109 -2.10 -12.72 2.17
N LYS A 110 -1.23 -11.83 1.70
CA LYS A 110 0.22 -12.03 1.69
C LYS A 110 0.93 -10.74 2.09
N ARG A 111 1.98 -10.88 2.89
CA ARG A 111 2.92 -9.81 3.21
C ARG A 111 4.22 -10.06 2.45
N VAL A 112 4.77 -9.05 1.82
CA VAL A 112 6.03 -9.09 1.08
C VAL A 112 6.88 -7.88 1.41
N GLU A 113 8.20 -8.03 1.29
CA GLU A 113 9.13 -6.91 1.38
C GLU A 113 8.88 -5.91 0.23
N ALA A 114 8.75 -4.61 0.55
CA ALA A 114 8.35 -3.61 -0.42
C ALA A 114 9.35 -3.41 -1.58
N TYR A 115 10.62 -3.75 -1.37
CA TYR A 115 11.66 -3.68 -2.42
C TYR A 115 11.86 -4.99 -3.20
N ASP A 116 11.17 -6.07 -2.81
CA ASP A 116 11.16 -7.32 -3.57
C ASP A 116 10.12 -7.24 -4.70
N VAL A 117 10.50 -6.52 -5.75
CA VAL A 117 9.63 -6.29 -6.92
C VAL A 117 9.22 -7.60 -7.58
N ASP A 118 10.12 -8.59 -7.65
CA ASP A 118 9.84 -9.89 -8.26
C ASP A 118 8.78 -10.67 -7.47
N ALA A 119 8.84 -10.64 -6.14
CA ALA A 119 7.83 -11.26 -5.28
C ALA A 119 6.47 -10.56 -5.38
N ILE A 120 6.45 -9.23 -5.49
CA ILE A 120 5.23 -8.45 -5.70
C ILE A 120 4.61 -8.82 -7.05
N GLU A 121 5.40 -8.73 -8.13
CA GLU A 121 4.93 -9.01 -9.49
C GLU A 121 4.38 -10.44 -9.63
N SER A 122 5.13 -11.43 -9.15
CA SER A 122 4.72 -12.84 -9.21
C SER A 122 3.42 -13.08 -8.44
N THR A 123 3.27 -12.47 -7.26
CA THR A 123 2.06 -12.56 -6.45
C THR A 123 0.85 -11.97 -7.17
N LEU A 124 1.02 -10.76 -7.74
CA LEU A 124 -0.07 -10.10 -8.47
C LEU A 124 -0.47 -10.88 -9.73
N LYS A 125 0.51 -11.41 -10.49
CA LYS A 125 0.23 -12.28 -11.65
C LYS A 125 -0.52 -13.57 -11.29
N GLU A 126 -0.21 -14.17 -10.15
CA GLU A 126 -0.95 -15.32 -9.61
C GLU A 126 -2.38 -14.92 -9.27
N TRP A 127 -2.56 -13.79 -8.58
CA TRP A 127 -3.87 -13.34 -8.10
C TRP A 127 -4.78 -12.77 -9.18
N LEU A 128 -4.25 -12.44 -10.35
CA LEU A 128 -5.09 -12.14 -11.52
C LEU A 128 -5.96 -13.33 -11.95
N LYS A 129 -5.62 -14.55 -11.52
CA LYS A 129 -6.30 -15.80 -11.92
C LYS A 129 -7.37 -16.26 -10.93
N ILE A 130 -7.44 -15.62 -9.76
CA ILE A 130 -8.43 -15.96 -8.73
C ILE A 130 -9.60 -14.99 -8.80
N ASP A 131 -10.79 -15.48 -8.43
CA ASP A 131 -12.02 -14.66 -8.44
C ASP A 131 -12.55 -14.48 -7.01
N GLU A 132 -11.70 -13.90 -6.17
CA GLU A 132 -12.03 -13.54 -4.78
C GLU A 132 -11.25 -12.32 -4.34
N PRO A 133 -11.71 -11.60 -3.30
CA PRO A 133 -10.96 -10.49 -2.75
C PRO A 133 -9.61 -10.92 -2.19
N ALA A 134 -8.56 -10.13 -2.48
CA ALA A 134 -7.22 -10.41 -2.01
C ALA A 134 -6.55 -9.14 -1.46
N VAL A 135 -5.64 -9.30 -0.50
CA VAL A 135 -4.88 -8.19 0.08
C VAL A 135 -3.38 -8.50 0.06
N LEU A 136 -2.63 -7.65 -0.62
CA LEU A 136 -1.18 -7.64 -0.58
C LEU A 136 -0.71 -6.53 0.36
N ILE A 137 0.12 -6.87 1.33
CA ILE A 137 0.75 -5.92 2.23
C ILE A 137 2.21 -5.82 1.82
N THR A 138 2.62 -4.66 1.29
CA THR A 138 4.04 -4.38 1.03
C THR A 138 4.63 -3.69 2.24
N ASP A 139 5.59 -4.33 2.89
CA ASP A 139 6.11 -3.94 4.20
C ASP A 139 7.58 -3.52 4.10
N HIS A 140 7.83 -2.28 4.42
CA HIS A 140 9.18 -1.75 4.67
C HIS A 140 9.07 -0.43 5.41
N ALA A 141 9.90 -0.23 6.45
CA ALA A 141 9.95 1.04 7.17
C ALA A 141 10.26 2.21 6.25
N CYS A 142 9.63 3.37 6.48
CA CYS A 142 9.83 4.54 5.63
C CYS A 142 11.31 4.93 5.54
N ALA A 143 11.86 4.95 4.32
CA ALA A 143 13.27 5.30 4.06
C ALA A 143 13.70 6.68 4.57
N LEU A 144 12.75 7.55 4.92
CA LEU A 144 13.02 8.87 5.50
C LEU A 144 13.17 8.84 7.02
N LEU A 145 12.85 7.72 7.68
CA LEU A 145 13.09 7.57 9.11
C LEU A 145 14.61 7.64 9.40
N PRO A 146 15.03 8.30 10.51
CA PRO A 146 16.45 8.48 10.81
C PRO A 146 17.25 7.17 10.90
N GLU A 147 16.62 6.12 11.38
CA GLU A 147 17.21 4.78 11.50
C GLU A 147 17.46 4.15 10.12
N GLU A 148 16.47 4.27 9.22
CA GLU A 148 16.53 3.76 7.84
C GLU A 148 17.54 4.57 7.01
N ARG A 149 17.51 5.89 7.11
CA ARG A 149 18.44 6.77 6.37
C ARG A 149 19.91 6.46 6.63
N LYS A 150 20.25 5.96 7.81
CA LYS A 150 21.63 5.57 8.15
C LYS A 150 22.13 4.34 7.37
N GLN A 151 21.21 3.54 6.84
CA GLN A 151 21.54 2.32 6.09
C GLN A 151 21.86 2.61 4.61
N TYR A 152 21.48 3.78 4.11
CA TYR A 152 21.71 4.16 2.73
C TYR A 152 22.95 5.02 2.61
N LEU A 153 23.85 4.64 1.70
CA LEU A 153 25.01 5.45 1.34
C LEU A 153 24.56 6.68 0.54
N ALA A 154 25.17 7.82 0.83
CA ALA A 154 25.00 8.98 -0.03
C ALA A 154 25.54 8.65 -1.44
N LEU A 155 24.75 8.98 -2.45
CA LEU A 155 25.20 8.86 -3.83
C LEU A 155 25.87 10.18 -4.22
N ASP A 156 27.09 10.09 -4.71
CA ASP A 156 27.82 11.23 -5.28
C ASP A 156 27.80 11.15 -6.81
N VAL A 157 27.70 12.31 -7.44
CA VAL A 157 27.77 12.42 -8.90
C VAL A 157 29.26 12.51 -9.29
N ILE A 158 29.70 11.60 -10.15
CA ILE A 158 31.01 11.68 -10.79
C ILE A 158 30.87 12.73 -11.89
N GLU A 159 31.31 13.95 -11.62
CA GLU A 159 31.09 15.11 -12.51
C GLU A 159 31.70 14.88 -13.90
N GLU A 160 32.84 14.18 -13.99
CA GLU A 160 33.53 13.84 -15.24
C GLU A 160 32.73 12.90 -16.14
N ASP A 161 31.89 12.05 -15.57
CA ASP A 161 31.07 11.08 -16.29
C ASP A 161 29.60 11.55 -16.44
N CYS A 162 29.24 12.67 -15.82
CA CYS A 162 27.90 13.21 -15.84
C CYS A 162 27.59 13.92 -17.15
N ASN A 163 26.61 13.42 -17.89
CA ASN A 163 26.13 14.03 -19.14
C ASN A 163 25.01 15.05 -18.96
N GLY A 164 24.63 15.35 -17.73
CA GLY A 164 23.58 16.33 -17.43
C GLY A 164 22.17 15.91 -17.87
N CYS A 165 21.86 14.59 -17.91
CA CYS A 165 20.57 14.07 -18.38
C CYS A 165 19.35 14.54 -17.56
N THR A 166 19.55 15.11 -16.37
CA THR A 166 18.50 15.58 -15.45
C THR A 166 17.49 14.51 -15.00
N LEU A 167 17.87 13.23 -15.08
CA LEU A 167 17.07 12.11 -14.59
C LEU A 167 17.23 11.93 -13.08
#